data_a35a8337f68a08755499d89a4c0a52b3
#
_entry.id   a35a8337f68a08755499d89a4c0a52b3
#
_cell.length_a   1.000
_cell.length_b   1.000
_cell.length_c   1.000
_cell.angle_alpha   90.00
_cell.angle_beta   90.00
_cell.angle_gamma   90.00
#
_symmetry.space_group_name_H-M   'P 1'
#
loop_
_entity.id
_entity.type
_entity.pdbx_description
1 polymer ?
#
loop_
_entity_poly.entity_id
_entity_poly.type
_entity_poly.pdbx_seq_one_letter_code
_entity_poly.pdbx_strand_id
1 'polypeptide(L)'
;MNVNQLDTKKTGLLFFDLLNVYYHGAPEETQRRMKPVVDNAVRLMDGARKASIPIFYAMANHRKDGQIRSLIVTDTDMRLRPWPNGVCNPSVHGATEGSWEQKVIDEIAPRPEDTIIPKYRWSTFHQTYFDLALRSRGIDTIIVSGGAVDVGVASTVYAARDLDYNAIVVRDACSNSHEDSMAAFMNTVFPRMARVRSTDQILEMIRKG
;
A
#
# COMPACT_ATOMS: atom_id res chain seq x y z
N MET A 1 -12.04 -12.98 19.25
CA MET A 1 -11.99 -11.56 18.83
C MET A 1 -13.16 -11.31 17.87
N ASN A 2 -13.95 -10.25 18.07
CA ASN A 2 -15.06 -9.94 17.16
C ASN A 2 -14.49 -9.40 15.85
N VAL A 3 -14.77 -10.08 14.73
CA VAL A 3 -14.22 -9.72 13.40
C VAL A 3 -14.67 -8.35 12.88
N ASN A 4 -15.67 -7.75 13.51
CA ASN A 4 -16.20 -6.42 13.20
C ASN A 4 -15.80 -5.36 14.24
N GLN A 5 -14.80 -5.65 15.06
CA GLN A 5 -14.21 -4.72 16.03
C GLN A 5 -12.76 -4.45 15.73
N LEU A 6 -12.29 -3.24 16.04
CA LEU A 6 -10.88 -2.82 16.02
C LEU A 6 -10.50 -2.35 17.43
N ASP A 7 -9.33 -2.75 17.88
CA ASP A 7 -8.64 -2.04 18.95
C ASP A 7 -7.82 -0.92 18.30
N THR A 8 -8.32 0.31 18.38
CA THR A 8 -7.68 1.48 17.73
C THR A 8 -6.27 1.75 18.26
N LYS A 9 -5.97 1.33 19.52
CA LYS A 9 -4.64 1.49 20.13
C LYS A 9 -3.63 0.49 19.61
N LYS A 10 -4.08 -0.61 19.01
CA LYS A 10 -3.24 -1.68 18.43
C LYS A 10 -3.32 -1.75 16.91
N THR A 11 -3.92 -0.74 16.28
CA THR A 11 -4.14 -0.70 14.85
C THR A 11 -3.29 0.38 14.19
N GLY A 12 -2.72 0.10 13.02
CA GLY A 12 -2.07 1.07 12.15
C GLY A 12 -2.74 1.11 10.77
N LEU A 13 -2.77 2.28 10.13
CA LEU A 13 -3.22 2.46 8.75
C LEU A 13 -2.02 2.56 7.83
N LEU A 14 -1.94 1.68 6.83
CA LEU A 14 -0.89 1.67 5.81
C LEU A 14 -1.45 2.11 4.45
N PHE A 15 -0.95 3.21 3.92
CA PHE A 15 -1.09 3.59 2.53
C PHE A 15 0.06 3.04 1.70
N PHE A 16 -0.27 2.26 0.68
CA PHE A 16 0.70 1.57 -0.16
C PHE A 16 0.78 2.21 -1.54
N ASP A 17 1.92 2.84 -1.85
CA ASP A 17 2.26 3.43 -3.16
C ASP A 17 1.18 4.35 -3.77
N LEU A 18 0.44 5.11 -2.96
CA LEU A 18 -0.39 6.21 -3.44
C LEU A 18 0.52 7.42 -3.74
N LEU A 19 1.27 7.32 -4.83
CA LEU A 19 2.29 8.27 -5.24
C LEU A 19 1.88 9.04 -6.50
N ASN A 20 2.46 10.22 -6.69
CA ASN A 20 2.18 11.07 -7.85
C ASN A 20 2.38 10.34 -9.18
N VAL A 21 3.41 9.52 -9.32
CA VAL A 21 3.66 8.75 -10.55
C VAL A 21 2.50 7.84 -10.93
N TYR A 22 1.78 7.29 -9.94
CA TYR A 22 0.70 6.33 -10.17
C TYR A 22 -0.69 6.99 -10.26
N TYR A 23 -0.82 8.25 -9.89
CA TYR A 23 -2.08 8.99 -9.94
C TYR A 23 -1.95 10.28 -10.76
N HIS A 24 -1.37 11.37 -10.23
CA HIS A 24 -1.29 12.65 -10.94
C HIS A 24 -0.45 12.63 -12.21
N GLY A 25 0.61 11.80 -12.24
CA GLY A 25 1.46 11.57 -13.42
C GLY A 25 0.93 10.50 -14.37
N ALA A 26 -0.18 9.83 -14.03
CA ALA A 26 -0.78 8.80 -14.85
C ALA A 26 -1.69 9.39 -15.95
N PRO A 27 -2.01 8.64 -17.02
CA PRO A 27 -3.01 9.05 -18.00
C PRO A 27 -4.36 9.37 -17.36
N GLU A 28 -5.13 10.31 -17.94
CA GLU A 28 -6.43 10.75 -17.40
C GLU A 28 -7.43 9.61 -17.15
N GLU A 29 -7.43 8.59 -18.01
CA GLU A 29 -8.27 7.40 -17.81
C GLU A 29 -7.94 6.68 -16.52
N THR A 30 -6.63 6.53 -16.22
CA THR A 30 -6.15 5.95 -14.96
C THR A 30 -6.53 6.82 -13.78
N GLN A 31 -6.38 8.14 -13.90
CA GLN A 31 -6.79 9.08 -12.85
C GLN A 31 -8.29 8.97 -12.56
N ARG A 32 -9.15 8.95 -13.59
CA ARG A 32 -10.62 8.77 -13.43
C ARG A 32 -10.96 7.46 -12.73
N ARG A 33 -10.31 6.36 -13.12
CA ARG A 33 -10.50 5.04 -12.49
C ARG A 33 -10.04 5.01 -11.04
N MET A 34 -8.93 5.68 -10.73
CA MET A 34 -8.36 5.71 -9.37
C MET A 34 -9.03 6.74 -8.44
N LYS A 35 -9.75 7.73 -8.99
CA LYS A 35 -10.36 8.77 -8.16
C LYS A 35 -11.21 8.23 -7.00
N PRO A 36 -12.11 7.24 -7.16
CA PRO A 36 -12.85 6.67 -6.02
C PRO A 36 -11.94 6.03 -4.97
N VAL A 37 -10.83 5.42 -5.37
CA VAL A 37 -9.83 4.85 -4.46
C VAL A 37 -9.16 5.94 -3.63
N VAL A 38 -8.78 7.05 -4.26
CA VAL A 38 -8.20 8.22 -3.60
C VAL A 38 -9.20 8.87 -2.65
N ASP A 39 -10.44 9.08 -3.08
CA ASP A 39 -11.51 9.64 -2.23
C ASP A 39 -11.72 8.78 -0.97
N ASN A 40 -11.69 7.46 -1.11
CA ASN A 40 -11.78 6.54 0.02
C ASN A 40 -10.52 6.53 0.90
N ALA A 41 -9.33 6.68 0.32
CA ALA A 41 -8.10 6.83 1.08
C ALA A 41 -8.12 8.10 1.97
N VAL A 42 -8.63 9.22 1.46
CA VAL A 42 -8.86 10.45 2.25
C VAL A 42 -9.79 10.18 3.42
N ARG A 43 -10.94 9.52 3.17
CA ARG A 43 -11.90 9.17 4.25
C ARG A 43 -11.28 8.28 5.32
N LEU A 44 -10.47 7.29 4.91
CA LEU A 44 -9.73 6.42 5.85
C LEU A 44 -8.73 7.22 6.67
N MET A 45 -7.95 8.10 6.03
CA MET A 45 -7.00 8.98 6.71
C MET A 45 -7.69 9.83 7.77
N ASP A 46 -8.80 10.49 7.42
CA ASP A 46 -9.57 11.34 8.34
C ASP A 46 -10.12 10.53 9.53
N GLY A 47 -10.62 9.33 9.26
CA GLY A 47 -11.09 8.41 10.30
C GLY A 47 -9.97 7.97 11.25
N ALA A 48 -8.82 7.59 10.69
CA ALA A 48 -7.65 7.20 11.46
C ALA A 48 -7.13 8.33 12.34
N ARG A 49 -7.00 9.55 11.78
CA ARG A 49 -6.57 10.74 12.54
C ARG A 49 -7.49 11.07 13.70
N LYS A 50 -8.82 11.04 13.48
CA LYS A 50 -9.82 11.28 14.54
C LYS A 50 -9.72 10.25 15.67
N ALA A 51 -9.34 9.03 15.35
CA ALA A 51 -9.17 7.93 16.31
C ALA A 51 -7.74 7.79 16.84
N SER A 52 -6.83 8.70 16.47
CA SER A 52 -5.40 8.64 16.83
C SER A 52 -4.72 7.33 16.39
N ILE A 53 -5.17 6.72 15.31
CA ILE A 53 -4.53 5.54 14.69
C ILE A 53 -3.29 6.02 13.95
N PRO A 54 -2.09 5.48 14.24
CA PRO A 54 -0.86 5.80 13.51
C PRO A 54 -0.96 5.51 12.02
N ILE A 55 -0.44 6.43 11.19
CA ILE A 55 -0.45 6.31 9.74
C ILE A 55 0.96 6.04 9.21
N PHE A 56 1.05 5.07 8.32
CA PHE A 56 2.26 4.63 7.65
C PHE A 56 2.11 4.78 6.14
N TYR A 57 3.16 5.21 5.47
CA TYR A 57 3.20 5.34 4.02
C TYR A 57 4.31 4.47 3.47
N ALA A 58 3.97 3.35 2.84
CA ALA A 58 4.91 2.55 2.08
C ALA A 58 5.15 3.21 0.72
N MET A 59 6.38 3.62 0.47
CA MET A 59 6.74 4.36 -0.73
C MET A 59 7.79 3.58 -1.52
N ALA A 60 7.53 3.31 -2.80
CA ALA A 60 8.56 2.83 -3.70
C ALA A 60 9.72 3.85 -3.71
N ASN A 61 10.95 3.36 -3.53
CA ASN A 61 12.13 4.21 -3.43
C ASN A 61 13.25 3.68 -4.32
N HIS A 62 13.42 4.29 -5.48
CA HIS A 62 14.48 3.93 -6.43
C HIS A 62 15.61 4.94 -6.32
N ARG A 63 16.78 4.47 -5.88
CA ARG A 63 17.98 5.33 -5.82
C ARG A 63 18.33 5.89 -7.20
N LYS A 64 18.79 7.14 -7.22
CA LYS A 64 19.24 7.84 -8.46
C LYS A 64 20.38 7.11 -9.15
N ASP A 65 21.29 6.49 -8.38
CA ASP A 65 22.43 5.72 -8.89
C ASP A 65 22.06 4.32 -9.38
N GLY A 66 20.84 3.88 -9.10
CA GLY A 66 20.34 2.58 -9.53
C GLY A 66 20.94 1.35 -8.85
N GLN A 67 21.76 1.50 -7.81
CA GLN A 67 22.52 0.40 -7.20
C GLN A 67 21.66 -0.67 -6.51
N ILE A 68 20.44 -0.34 -6.07
CA ILE A 68 19.56 -1.29 -5.36
C ILE A 68 18.36 -1.72 -6.20
N ARG A 69 18.44 -1.61 -7.53
CA ARG A 69 17.37 -2.04 -8.42
C ARG A 69 17.17 -3.54 -8.37
N SER A 70 15.94 -3.97 -8.62
CA SER A 70 15.70 -5.36 -8.98
C SER A 70 16.29 -5.64 -10.36
N LEU A 71 17.21 -6.58 -10.44
CA LEU A 71 17.82 -7.00 -11.70
C LEU A 71 17.01 -8.11 -12.39
N ILE A 72 16.13 -8.78 -11.65
CA ILE A 72 15.37 -9.96 -12.12
C ILE A 72 13.97 -9.52 -12.49
N VAL A 73 13.78 -9.04 -13.70
CA VAL A 73 12.46 -8.63 -14.21
C VAL A 73 12.17 -9.17 -15.60
N THR A 74 13.04 -10.01 -16.15
CA THR A 74 12.96 -10.41 -17.56
C THR A 74 12.57 -11.86 -17.78
N ASP A 75 12.58 -12.71 -16.76
CA ASP A 75 12.29 -14.14 -16.85
C ASP A 75 10.87 -14.50 -16.39
N THR A 76 9.93 -13.56 -16.46
CA THR A 76 8.53 -13.77 -16.15
C THR A 76 7.67 -13.67 -17.39
N ASP A 77 6.64 -14.51 -17.51
CA ASP A 77 5.75 -14.58 -18.69
C ASP A 77 5.08 -13.23 -18.98
N MET A 78 4.62 -12.53 -17.96
CA MET A 78 3.92 -11.25 -18.07
C MET A 78 4.86 -10.04 -18.05
N ARG A 79 6.15 -10.24 -17.80
CA ARG A 79 7.15 -9.16 -17.67
C ARG A 79 6.62 -7.97 -16.88
N LEU A 80 6.63 -8.07 -15.58
CA LEU A 80 6.10 -7.05 -14.66
C LEU A 80 6.59 -5.63 -14.98
N ARG A 81 7.77 -5.52 -15.60
CA ARG A 81 8.34 -4.29 -16.17
C ARG A 81 9.08 -4.65 -17.45
N PRO A 82 8.42 -4.53 -18.62
CA PRO A 82 9.08 -4.78 -19.88
C PRO A 82 10.12 -3.70 -20.13
N TRP A 83 11.40 -4.05 -19.93
CA TRP A 83 12.50 -3.23 -20.34
C TRP A 83 12.77 -3.50 -21.80
N PRO A 84 12.73 -2.48 -22.67
CA PRO A 84 13.24 -2.66 -24.03
C PRO A 84 14.67 -3.19 -23.97
N ASN A 85 14.93 -4.28 -24.67
CA ASN A 85 16.26 -4.91 -24.78
C ASN A 85 16.87 -5.45 -23.46
N GLY A 86 16.06 -5.74 -22.43
CA GLY A 86 16.56 -6.28 -21.16
C GLY A 86 17.43 -5.34 -20.33
N VAL A 87 17.59 -4.08 -20.76
CA VAL A 87 18.38 -3.08 -20.05
C VAL A 87 17.46 -2.28 -19.12
N CYS A 88 17.76 -2.31 -17.83
CA CYS A 88 17.07 -1.51 -16.84
C CYS A 88 17.38 -0.03 -17.04
N ASN A 89 16.39 0.76 -17.49
CA ASN A 89 16.54 2.20 -17.64
C ASN A 89 16.03 2.90 -16.36
N PRO A 90 16.89 3.59 -15.59
CA PRO A 90 16.51 4.31 -14.38
C PRO A 90 15.39 5.34 -14.59
N SER A 91 15.39 5.98 -15.76
CA SER A 91 14.41 7.03 -16.08
C SER A 91 12.97 6.51 -16.27
N VAL A 92 12.78 5.19 -16.34
CA VAL A 92 11.46 4.56 -16.48
C VAL A 92 10.84 4.21 -15.10
N HIS A 93 11.61 4.30 -14.02
CA HIS A 93 11.08 4.13 -12.65
C HIS A 93 10.62 5.48 -12.12
N GLY A 94 9.37 5.80 -12.34
CA GLY A 94 8.81 7.07 -11.91
C GLY A 94 8.94 7.42 -10.42
N ALA A 95 9.26 6.47 -9.52
CA ALA A 95 9.43 6.72 -8.09
C ALA A 95 10.92 6.85 -7.70
N THR A 96 11.66 7.73 -8.38
CA THR A 96 13.08 8.01 -8.06
C THR A 96 13.18 8.87 -6.78
N GLU A 97 14.12 8.52 -5.92
CA GLU A 97 14.39 9.20 -4.65
C GLU A 97 14.42 10.72 -4.77
N GLY A 98 13.54 11.40 -4.03
CA GLY A 98 13.45 12.86 -3.97
C GLY A 98 12.80 13.53 -5.19
N SER A 99 12.27 12.75 -6.16
CA SER A 99 11.51 13.30 -7.28
C SER A 99 10.06 13.65 -6.89
N TRP A 100 9.38 14.47 -7.70
CA TRP A 100 7.96 14.76 -7.54
C TRP A 100 7.11 13.48 -7.69
N GLU A 101 7.50 12.62 -8.63
CA GLU A 101 6.82 11.37 -8.93
C GLU A 101 6.79 10.41 -7.74
N GLN A 102 7.84 10.43 -6.90
CA GLN A 102 7.91 9.61 -5.70
C GLN A 102 7.03 10.11 -4.56
N LYS A 103 6.68 11.39 -4.54
CA LYS A 103 5.90 11.94 -3.42
C LYS A 103 4.54 11.28 -3.31
N VAL A 104 4.09 11.12 -2.08
CA VAL A 104 2.68 10.79 -1.78
C VAL A 104 1.80 11.87 -2.38
N ILE A 105 0.65 11.49 -2.92
CA ILE A 105 -0.33 12.42 -3.48
C ILE A 105 -0.79 13.44 -2.44
N ASP A 106 -1.07 14.67 -2.87
CA ASP A 106 -1.39 15.79 -1.97
C ASP A 106 -2.67 15.54 -1.15
N GLU A 107 -3.61 14.76 -1.68
CA GLU A 107 -4.89 14.44 -1.03
C GLU A 107 -4.73 13.69 0.30
N ILE A 108 -3.63 12.96 0.45
CA ILE A 108 -3.28 12.22 1.68
C ILE A 108 -1.86 12.54 2.14
N ALA A 109 -1.38 13.75 1.91
CA ALA A 109 -0.02 14.14 2.24
C ALA A 109 0.36 13.79 3.69
N PRO A 110 1.54 13.18 3.92
CA PRO A 110 2.00 12.83 5.25
C PRO A 110 2.23 14.08 6.13
N ARG A 111 1.97 13.95 7.42
CA ARG A 111 2.32 14.93 8.45
C ARG A 111 3.63 14.54 9.16
N PRO A 112 4.27 15.45 9.91
CA PRO A 112 5.52 15.14 10.62
C PRO A 112 5.44 13.96 11.59
N GLU A 113 4.27 13.69 12.16
CA GLU A 113 4.02 12.57 13.08
C GLU A 113 3.83 11.22 12.36
N ASP A 114 3.56 11.22 11.05
CA ASP A 114 3.35 10.01 10.27
C ASP A 114 4.68 9.30 9.97
N THR A 115 4.61 8.02 9.67
CA THR A 115 5.79 7.21 9.43
C THR A 115 5.94 6.86 7.96
N ILE A 116 7.02 7.32 7.33
CA ILE A 116 7.37 6.98 5.95
C ILE A 116 8.23 5.72 5.95
N ILE A 117 7.83 4.73 5.16
CA ILE A 117 8.57 3.47 4.96
C ILE A 117 9.06 3.41 3.51
N PRO A 118 10.29 3.83 3.23
CA PRO A 118 10.88 3.67 1.92
C PRO A 118 11.11 2.18 1.66
N LYS A 119 10.54 1.66 0.57
CA LYS A 119 10.68 0.25 0.21
C LYS A 119 11.38 0.09 -1.14
N TYR A 120 12.17 -0.95 -1.23
CA TYR A 120 13.00 -1.25 -2.39
C TYR A 120 12.54 -2.52 -3.12
N ARG A 121 11.56 -3.21 -2.57
CA ARG A 121 10.94 -4.43 -3.08
C ARG A 121 9.43 -4.34 -2.91
N TRP A 122 8.70 -5.40 -3.21
CA TRP A 122 7.23 -5.40 -3.20
C TRP A 122 6.64 -5.29 -1.79
N SER A 123 7.09 -6.17 -0.88
CA SER A 123 6.58 -6.15 0.48
C SER A 123 7.10 -4.94 1.27
N THR A 124 6.22 -4.29 2.03
CA THR A 124 6.59 -3.24 2.98
C THR A 124 7.48 -3.75 4.10
N PHE A 125 7.43 -5.06 4.42
CA PHE A 125 8.26 -5.65 5.46
C PHE A 125 9.67 -6.01 4.97
N HIS A 126 9.85 -6.21 3.66
CA HIS A 126 11.12 -6.74 3.13
C HIS A 126 12.25 -5.72 3.20
N GLN A 127 13.21 -5.96 4.10
CA GLN A 127 14.40 -5.10 4.31
C GLN A 127 14.06 -3.62 4.60
N THR A 128 12.98 -3.42 5.35
CA THR A 128 12.58 -2.10 5.86
C THR A 128 12.48 -2.15 7.38
N TYR A 129 12.28 -1.00 8.01
CA TYR A 129 12.03 -0.93 9.45
C TYR A 129 10.54 -1.00 9.81
N PHE A 130 9.66 -1.43 8.91
CA PHE A 130 8.21 -1.41 9.13
C PHE A 130 7.78 -2.31 10.30
N ASP A 131 8.31 -3.54 10.41
CA ASP A 131 8.04 -4.43 11.54
C ASP A 131 8.45 -3.78 12.87
N LEU A 132 9.65 -3.20 12.92
CA LEU A 132 10.13 -2.47 14.09
C LEU A 132 9.21 -1.30 14.46
N ALA A 133 8.78 -0.52 13.45
CA ALA A 133 7.89 0.62 13.64
C ALA A 133 6.51 0.24 14.18
N LEU A 134 5.98 -0.92 13.80
CA LEU A 134 4.73 -1.47 14.32
C LEU A 134 4.89 -1.99 15.76
N ARG A 135 5.88 -2.85 15.98
CA ARG A 135 6.10 -3.50 17.30
C ARG A 135 6.45 -2.48 18.39
N SER A 136 7.25 -1.48 18.08
CA SER A 136 7.60 -0.43 19.03
C SER A 136 6.40 0.41 19.50
N ARG A 137 5.29 0.37 18.77
CA ARG A 137 4.03 1.01 19.12
C ARG A 137 2.98 0.05 19.65
N GLY A 138 3.31 -1.24 19.82
CA GLY A 138 2.36 -2.28 20.24
C GLY A 138 1.26 -2.58 19.21
N ILE A 139 1.50 -2.26 17.93
CA ILE A 139 0.54 -2.49 16.85
C ILE A 139 0.60 -3.96 16.44
N ASP A 140 -0.55 -4.63 16.41
CA ASP A 140 -0.74 -6.02 15.97
C ASP A 140 -1.70 -6.15 14.78
N THR A 141 -2.33 -5.05 14.37
CA THR A 141 -3.33 -5.02 13.31
C THR A 141 -3.00 -3.91 12.32
N ILE A 142 -2.99 -4.22 11.02
CA ILE A 142 -2.77 -3.25 9.95
C ILE A 142 -3.96 -3.17 9.00
N ILE A 143 -4.43 -1.95 8.73
CA ILE A 143 -5.38 -1.65 7.67
C ILE A 143 -4.57 -1.25 6.45
N VAL A 144 -4.77 -1.92 5.31
CA VAL A 144 -4.00 -1.72 4.08
C VAL A 144 -4.87 -1.15 2.98
N SER A 145 -4.43 -0.04 2.40
CA SER A 145 -5.04 0.66 1.26
C SER A 145 -3.96 1.00 0.22
N GLY A 146 -4.30 1.07 -1.06
CA GLY A 146 -3.40 1.45 -2.15
C GLY A 146 -3.22 0.37 -3.21
N GLY A 147 -2.06 0.32 -3.91
CA GLY A 147 -1.87 -0.59 -5.06
C GLY A 147 -0.40 -0.86 -5.41
N ALA A 148 -0.13 -1.83 -6.28
CA ALA A 148 -1.08 -2.76 -6.90
C ALA A 148 -1.41 -3.94 -5.97
N VAL A 149 -2.68 -4.37 -6.02
CA VAL A 149 -3.21 -5.43 -5.13
C VAL A 149 -2.47 -6.74 -5.29
N ASP A 150 -2.29 -7.21 -6.52
CA ASP A 150 -1.68 -8.52 -6.84
C ASP A 150 -0.15 -8.54 -6.73
N VAL A 151 0.48 -7.42 -6.46
CA VAL A 151 1.93 -7.28 -6.34
C VAL A 151 2.31 -6.86 -4.91
N GLY A 152 2.34 -5.56 -4.66
CA GLY A 152 2.88 -5.01 -3.41
C GLY A 152 1.96 -5.18 -2.21
N VAL A 153 0.65 -4.98 -2.39
CA VAL A 153 -0.33 -5.21 -1.32
C VAL A 153 -0.34 -6.69 -0.95
N ALA A 154 -0.42 -7.60 -1.93
CA ALA A 154 -0.42 -9.04 -1.67
C ALA A 154 0.84 -9.49 -0.94
N SER A 155 2.04 -9.12 -1.43
CA SER A 155 3.30 -9.51 -0.79
C SER A 155 3.42 -8.97 0.64
N THR A 156 2.85 -7.77 0.91
CA THR A 156 2.80 -7.19 2.26
C THR A 156 1.83 -7.95 3.16
N VAL A 157 0.66 -8.35 2.66
CA VAL A 157 -0.33 -9.13 3.42
C VAL A 157 0.19 -10.54 3.75
N TYR A 158 0.88 -11.20 2.80
CA TYR A 158 1.55 -12.49 3.07
C TYR A 158 2.60 -12.35 4.17
N ALA A 159 3.50 -11.35 4.04
CA ALA A 159 4.52 -11.11 5.05
C ALA A 159 3.93 -10.72 6.42
N ALA A 160 2.86 -9.93 6.44
CA ALA A 160 2.14 -9.60 7.67
C ALA A 160 1.62 -10.88 8.36
N ARG A 161 1.07 -11.82 7.58
CA ARG A 161 0.58 -13.10 8.09
C ARG A 161 1.70 -13.96 8.67
N ASP A 162 2.83 -14.05 7.97
CA ASP A 162 4.01 -14.80 8.41
C ASP A 162 4.62 -14.21 9.71
N LEU A 163 4.41 -12.91 9.95
CA LEU A 163 4.87 -12.18 11.14
C LEU A 163 3.81 -12.04 12.23
N ASP A 164 2.70 -12.79 12.14
CA ASP A 164 1.59 -12.80 13.11
C ASP A 164 0.83 -11.47 13.27
N TYR A 165 0.82 -10.63 12.24
CA TYR A 165 -0.07 -9.48 12.21
C TYR A 165 -1.47 -9.83 11.70
N ASN A 166 -2.49 -9.19 12.28
CA ASN A 166 -3.83 -9.14 11.71
C ASN A 166 -3.83 -8.13 10.56
N ALA A 167 -4.23 -8.58 9.37
CA ALA A 167 -4.35 -7.69 8.21
C ALA A 167 -5.83 -7.45 7.86
N ILE A 168 -6.14 -6.22 7.45
CA ILE A 168 -7.43 -5.83 6.89
C ILE A 168 -7.16 -5.10 5.59
N VAL A 169 -7.64 -5.65 4.47
CA VAL A 169 -7.50 -5.02 3.15
C VAL A 169 -8.78 -4.26 2.82
N VAL A 170 -8.63 -2.99 2.45
CA VAL A 170 -9.78 -2.11 2.15
C VAL A 170 -10.09 -2.19 0.66
N ARG A 171 -11.13 -2.95 0.32
CA ARG A 171 -11.47 -3.31 -1.07
C ARG A 171 -11.61 -2.10 -1.99
N ASP A 172 -12.36 -1.09 -1.57
CA ASP A 172 -12.72 0.10 -2.34
C ASP A 172 -11.73 1.27 -2.19
N ALA A 173 -10.66 1.05 -1.41
CA ALA A 173 -9.51 1.95 -1.30
C ALA A 173 -8.21 1.28 -1.80
N CYS A 174 -8.33 0.19 -2.55
CA CYS A 174 -7.23 -0.46 -3.23
C CYS A 174 -7.39 -0.40 -4.75
N SER A 175 -6.28 -0.46 -5.49
CA SER A 175 -6.25 -0.43 -6.95
C SER A 175 -5.43 -1.57 -7.53
N ASN A 176 -5.77 -1.96 -8.74
CA ASN A 176 -5.03 -2.92 -9.56
C ASN A 176 -5.15 -2.58 -11.04
N SER A 177 -4.20 -3.03 -11.86
CA SER A 177 -4.24 -2.83 -13.31
C SER A 177 -5.19 -3.82 -14.01
N HIS A 178 -5.42 -4.99 -13.40
CA HIS A 178 -6.24 -6.08 -13.95
C HIS A 178 -7.42 -6.36 -13.03
N GLU A 179 -8.64 -6.24 -13.55
CA GLU A 179 -9.88 -6.47 -12.77
C GLU A 179 -10.01 -7.91 -12.29
N ASP A 180 -9.65 -8.89 -13.13
CA ASP A 180 -9.70 -10.31 -12.77
C ASP A 180 -8.75 -10.64 -11.61
N SER A 181 -7.53 -10.11 -11.63
CA SER A 181 -6.60 -10.21 -10.50
C SER A 181 -7.18 -9.57 -9.25
N MET A 182 -7.73 -8.35 -9.36
CA MET A 182 -8.38 -7.65 -8.25
C MET A 182 -9.48 -8.49 -7.63
N ALA A 183 -10.38 -9.05 -8.45
CA ALA A 183 -11.48 -9.91 -8.00
C ALA A 183 -10.98 -11.20 -7.34
N ALA A 184 -9.99 -11.87 -7.93
CA ALA A 184 -9.40 -13.08 -7.38
C ALA A 184 -8.78 -12.85 -5.99
N PHE A 185 -7.99 -11.79 -5.84
CA PHE A 185 -7.38 -11.47 -4.55
C PHE A 185 -8.42 -11.06 -3.49
N MET A 186 -9.35 -10.19 -3.83
CA MET A 186 -10.34 -9.69 -2.86
C MET A 186 -11.39 -10.73 -2.46
N ASN A 187 -11.75 -11.66 -3.35
CA ASN A 187 -12.83 -12.61 -3.10
C ASN A 187 -12.33 -14.00 -2.69
N THR A 188 -11.09 -14.38 -3.06
CA THR A 188 -10.59 -15.74 -2.86
C THR A 188 -9.32 -15.78 -2.02
N VAL A 189 -8.32 -14.96 -2.33
CA VAL A 189 -6.99 -15.07 -1.72
C VAL A 189 -6.97 -14.42 -0.33
N PHE A 190 -7.27 -13.12 -0.25
CA PHE A 190 -7.21 -12.38 1.01
C PHE A 190 -8.16 -12.90 2.10
N PRO A 191 -9.41 -13.33 1.81
CA PRO A 191 -10.29 -13.88 2.86
C PRO A 191 -9.71 -15.06 3.64
N ARG A 192 -8.69 -15.74 3.12
CA ARG A 192 -8.01 -16.86 3.79
C ARG A 192 -6.99 -16.40 4.84
N MET A 193 -6.51 -15.16 4.78
CA MET A 193 -5.41 -14.67 5.62
C MET A 193 -5.62 -13.27 6.19
N ALA A 194 -6.61 -12.54 5.69
CA ALA A 194 -6.93 -11.17 6.08
C ALA A 194 -8.44 -10.96 6.12
N ARG A 195 -8.88 -9.91 6.79
CA ARG A 195 -10.25 -9.41 6.66
C ARG A 195 -10.32 -8.49 5.44
N VAL A 196 -11.31 -8.68 4.56
CA VAL A 196 -11.59 -7.77 3.45
C VAL A 196 -12.80 -6.93 3.82
N ARG A 197 -12.66 -5.61 3.85
CA ARG A 197 -13.71 -4.66 4.27
C ARG A 197 -13.82 -3.50 3.28
N SER A 198 -14.98 -2.84 3.24
CA SER A 198 -15.11 -1.54 2.58
C SER A 198 -14.65 -0.41 3.50
N THR A 199 -14.42 0.75 2.93
CA THR A 199 -14.11 1.98 3.68
C THR A 199 -15.17 2.28 4.75
N ASP A 200 -16.46 2.16 4.41
CA ASP A 200 -17.56 2.39 5.36
C ASP A 200 -17.52 1.41 6.53
N GLN A 201 -17.25 0.13 6.26
CA GLN A 201 -17.09 -0.88 7.30
C GLN A 201 -15.91 -0.58 8.24
N ILE A 202 -14.77 -0.12 7.69
CA ILE A 202 -13.62 0.28 8.50
C ILE A 202 -13.96 1.48 9.37
N LEU A 203 -14.59 2.52 8.82
CA LEU A 203 -14.99 3.70 9.58
C LEU A 203 -16.00 3.37 10.68
N GLU A 204 -16.89 2.41 10.43
CA GLU A 204 -17.80 1.90 11.47
C GLU A 204 -17.05 1.13 12.56
N MET A 205 -16.09 0.27 12.18
CA MET A 205 -15.25 -0.47 13.13
C MET A 205 -14.43 0.47 14.02
N ILE A 206 -13.87 1.55 13.45
CA ILE A 206 -13.13 2.58 14.19
C ILE A 206 -14.03 3.28 15.21
N ARG A 207 -15.29 3.59 14.84
CA ARG A 207 -16.23 4.26 15.77
C ARG A 207 -16.68 3.39 16.95
N LYS A 208 -16.58 2.06 16.80
CA LYS A 208 -17.00 1.09 17.81
C LYS A 208 -15.87 0.60 18.72
N GLY A 209 -14.61 0.87 18.37
CA GLY A 209 -13.40 0.51 19.12
C GLY A 209 -12.91 1.65 19.96
#